data_e2e42f7f4143e8649b6733ad4380c83e
#
_entry.id   e2e42f7f4143e8649b6733ad4380c83e
#
_cell.length_a   1.000
_cell.length_b   1.000
_cell.length_c   1.000
_cell.angle_alpha   90.00
_cell.angle_beta   90.00
_cell.angle_gamma   90.00
#
_symmetry.space_group_name_H-M   'P 1'
#
loop_
_entity.id
_entity.type
_entity.pdbx_description
1 polymer ?
#
loop_
_entity_poly.entity_id
_entity_poly.type
_entity_poly.pdbx_seq_one_letter_code
_entity_poly.pdbx_strand_id
1 'polypeptide(L)'
;LVNIAGLETNNINQLKVKSTLQTTLDENIFAFGDCAACPIAPGAIENVPPRAQAAHQQASLLYKTIKKVVSGKNKLPNYVYKDYGSLVNLGRYSTVGNLMGSILGGSMFIEGLIAKMMYLSLYQMHLVALHGFSSTLFRFLGKLVSQRTETRVKLH
;
A
#
# COMPACT_ATOMS: atom_id res chain seq x y z
N LEU A 1 9.43 -0.29 19.05
CA LEU A 1 9.47 -1.77 18.99
C LEU A 1 10.80 -2.36 19.53
N VAL A 2 11.85 -1.54 19.69
CA VAL A 2 13.10 -1.99 20.30
C VAL A 2 12.80 -2.59 21.68
N ASN A 3 13.37 -3.79 21.95
CA ASN A 3 13.19 -4.55 23.20
C ASN A 3 11.76 -5.11 23.47
N ILE A 4 10.86 -5.07 22.53
CA ILE A 4 9.58 -5.76 22.67
C ILE A 4 9.74 -7.22 22.25
N ALA A 5 9.46 -8.15 23.17
CA ALA A 5 9.42 -9.61 22.96
C ALA A 5 10.71 -10.22 22.36
N GLY A 6 11.86 -9.57 22.50
CA GLY A 6 13.13 -10.07 21.98
C GLY A 6 13.24 -10.12 20.44
N LEU A 7 12.38 -9.40 19.71
CA LEU A 7 12.40 -9.37 18.26
C LEU A 7 13.47 -8.43 17.71
N GLU A 8 14.02 -8.78 16.56
CA GLU A 8 15.07 -8.00 15.90
C GLU A 8 14.48 -6.79 15.14
N THR A 9 15.11 -5.61 15.32
CA THR A 9 14.72 -4.38 14.64
C THR A 9 15.89 -3.76 13.85
N ASN A 10 15.57 -2.88 12.90
CA ASN A 10 16.54 -2.03 12.23
C ASN A 10 16.74 -0.68 13.00
N ASN A 11 17.61 0.18 12.46
CA ASN A 11 17.99 1.47 13.08
C ASN A 11 16.82 2.47 13.22
N ILE A 12 15.75 2.31 12.43
CA ILE A 12 14.54 3.14 12.48
C ILE A 12 13.40 2.44 13.19
N ASN A 13 13.71 1.40 13.96
CA ASN A 13 12.77 0.69 14.82
C ASN A 13 11.67 -0.10 14.09
N GLN A 14 11.94 -0.57 12.86
CA GLN A 14 11.10 -1.51 12.14
C GLN A 14 11.52 -2.93 12.48
N LEU A 15 10.55 -3.84 12.62
CA LEU A 15 10.80 -5.27 12.80
C LEU A 15 11.43 -5.87 11.55
N LYS A 16 12.56 -6.54 11.69
CA LYS A 16 13.18 -7.27 10.59
C LYS A 16 12.34 -8.50 10.26
N VAL A 17 11.99 -8.65 8.98
CA VAL A 17 11.21 -9.77 8.49
C VAL A 17 11.87 -10.43 7.28
N LYS A 18 11.59 -11.71 7.10
CA LYS A 18 11.94 -12.47 5.89
C LYS A 18 11.03 -12.05 4.74
N SER A 19 11.33 -12.45 3.51
CA SER A 19 10.44 -12.26 2.36
C SER A 19 9.07 -12.94 2.50
N THR A 20 8.93 -13.88 3.44
CA THR A 20 7.64 -14.49 3.82
C THR A 20 6.81 -13.62 4.78
N LEU A 21 7.32 -12.44 5.18
CA LEU A 21 6.77 -11.53 6.19
C LEU A 21 6.82 -12.06 7.63
N GLN A 22 7.43 -13.20 7.86
CA GLN A 22 7.73 -13.73 9.21
C GLN A 22 8.88 -12.94 9.82
N THR A 23 8.88 -12.70 11.12
CA THR A 23 10.03 -12.10 11.80
C THR A 23 11.27 -13.02 11.70
N THR A 24 12.45 -12.44 11.85
CA THR A 24 13.72 -13.19 11.71
C THR A 24 13.93 -14.20 12.83
N LEU A 25 13.41 -13.90 14.04
CA LEU A 25 13.64 -14.71 15.24
C LEU A 25 12.45 -15.61 15.62
N ASP A 26 11.22 -15.28 15.19
CA ASP A 26 10.05 -16.11 15.46
C ASP A 26 9.18 -16.23 14.19
N GLU A 27 9.03 -17.44 13.69
CA GLU A 27 8.27 -17.74 12.48
C GLU A 27 6.75 -17.68 12.66
N ASN A 28 6.26 -17.60 13.90
CA ASN A 28 4.84 -17.46 14.20
C ASN A 28 4.39 -15.99 14.25
N ILE A 29 5.34 -15.05 14.24
CA ILE A 29 5.08 -13.62 14.27
C ILE A 29 5.31 -13.04 12.88
N PHE A 30 4.32 -12.30 12.39
CA PHE A 30 4.36 -11.63 11.09
C PHE A 30 4.31 -10.11 11.29
N ALA A 31 5.03 -9.37 10.43
CA ALA A 31 4.92 -7.92 10.36
C ALA A 31 4.91 -7.46 8.91
N PHE A 32 4.18 -6.38 8.62
CA PHE A 32 4.07 -5.81 7.29
C PHE A 32 3.78 -4.30 7.34
N GLY A 33 3.89 -3.62 6.21
CA GLY A 33 3.71 -2.17 6.12
C GLY A 33 4.87 -1.40 6.75
N ASP A 34 4.60 -0.21 7.24
CA ASP A 34 5.63 0.73 7.70
C ASP A 34 6.38 0.26 8.95
N CYS A 35 5.82 -0.68 9.72
CA CYS A 35 6.48 -1.25 10.90
C CYS A 35 7.44 -2.41 10.58
N ALA A 36 7.53 -2.85 9.32
CA ALA A 36 8.34 -3.99 8.91
C ALA A 36 9.50 -3.57 7.98
N ALA A 37 10.70 -4.01 8.31
CA ALA A 37 11.86 -3.97 7.42
C ALA A 37 11.88 -5.25 6.57
N CYS A 38 11.15 -5.22 5.45
CA CYS A 38 11.01 -6.33 4.53
C CYS A 38 11.93 -6.14 3.32
N PRO A 39 12.75 -7.14 2.91
CA PRO A 39 13.55 -7.03 1.69
C PRO A 39 12.65 -6.90 0.45
N ILE A 40 13.10 -6.13 -0.56
CA ILE A 40 12.34 -5.91 -1.82
C ILE A 40 12.10 -7.20 -2.60
N ALA A 41 12.99 -8.17 -2.44
CA ALA A 41 12.90 -9.51 -3.03
C ALA A 41 13.70 -10.50 -2.17
N PRO A 42 13.51 -11.82 -2.34
CA PRO A 42 14.31 -12.81 -1.65
C PRO A 42 15.82 -12.61 -1.90
N GLY A 43 16.59 -12.48 -0.83
CA GLY A 43 18.04 -12.26 -0.87
C GLY A 43 18.49 -10.82 -1.14
N ALA A 44 17.58 -9.88 -1.32
CA ALA A 44 17.92 -8.46 -1.47
C ALA A 44 18.36 -7.84 -0.13
N ILE A 45 19.35 -6.96 -0.19
CA ILE A 45 19.80 -6.16 0.96
C ILE A 45 18.89 -4.96 1.19
N GLU A 46 18.34 -4.43 0.11
CA GLU A 46 17.47 -3.27 0.12
C GLU A 46 16.08 -3.61 0.64
N ASN A 47 15.54 -2.74 1.50
CA ASN A 47 14.21 -2.90 2.07
C ASN A 47 13.16 -2.14 1.25
N VAL A 48 11.95 -2.65 1.32
CA VAL A 48 10.75 -2.03 0.74
C VAL A 48 10.52 -0.65 1.36
N PRO A 49 10.32 0.40 0.55
CA PRO A 49 10.03 1.72 1.08
C PRO A 49 8.65 1.75 1.78
N PRO A 50 8.49 2.56 2.85
CA PRO A 50 7.22 2.71 3.57
C PRO A 50 6.21 3.46 2.70
N ARG A 51 5.36 2.71 2.01
CA ARG A 51 4.33 3.23 1.10
C ARG A 51 3.04 2.41 1.19
N ALA A 52 1.91 3.07 1.02
CA ALA A 52 0.60 2.42 1.04
C ALA A 52 0.47 1.26 0.04
N GLN A 53 1.06 1.39 -1.16
CA GLN A 53 1.08 0.31 -2.15
C GLN A 53 1.86 -0.92 -1.67
N ALA A 54 2.97 -0.72 -0.95
CA ALA A 54 3.76 -1.81 -0.38
C ALA A 54 2.96 -2.53 0.70
N ALA A 55 2.36 -1.79 1.63
CA ALA A 55 1.51 -2.35 2.68
C ALA A 55 0.33 -3.15 2.11
N HIS A 56 -0.32 -2.66 1.05
CA HIS A 56 -1.42 -3.37 0.38
C HIS A 56 -0.97 -4.68 -0.28
N GLN A 57 0.18 -4.68 -0.97
CA GLN A 57 0.76 -5.87 -1.58
C GLN A 57 1.13 -6.91 -0.51
N GLN A 58 1.77 -6.46 0.58
CA GLN A 58 2.16 -7.30 1.70
C GLN A 58 0.94 -7.89 2.42
N ALA A 59 -0.10 -7.10 2.68
CA ALA A 59 -1.35 -7.57 3.28
C ALA A 59 -2.02 -8.66 2.42
N SER A 60 -2.04 -8.46 1.10
CA SER A 60 -2.58 -9.44 0.15
C SER A 60 -1.81 -10.76 0.14
N LEU A 61 -0.48 -10.70 0.27
CA LEU A 61 0.36 -11.88 0.42
C LEU A 61 0.12 -12.57 1.76
N LEU A 62 0.10 -11.78 2.86
CA LEU A 62 -0.06 -12.28 4.22
C LEU A 62 -1.39 -13.02 4.39
N TYR A 63 -2.47 -12.52 3.81
CA TYR A 63 -3.75 -13.23 3.79
C TYR A 63 -3.65 -14.64 3.19
N LYS A 64 -2.94 -14.76 2.05
CA LYS A 64 -2.69 -16.07 1.42
C LYS A 64 -1.76 -16.94 2.27
N THR A 65 -0.76 -16.34 2.89
CA THR A 65 0.21 -17.00 3.77
C THR A 65 -0.50 -17.59 5.00
N ILE A 66 -1.30 -16.80 5.70
CA ILE A 66 -2.04 -17.25 6.88
C ILE A 66 -2.98 -18.41 6.53
N LYS A 67 -3.70 -18.33 5.40
CA LYS A 67 -4.53 -19.47 4.94
C LYS A 67 -3.72 -20.76 4.75
N LYS A 68 -2.49 -20.66 4.24
CA LYS A 68 -1.62 -21.82 4.07
C LYS A 68 -1.14 -22.37 5.41
N VAL A 69 -0.72 -21.48 6.32
CA VAL A 69 -0.28 -21.88 7.68
C VAL A 69 -1.39 -22.62 8.41
N VAL A 70 -2.60 -22.05 8.42
CA VAL A 70 -3.77 -22.68 9.08
C VAL A 70 -4.13 -24.03 8.42
N SER A 71 -3.85 -24.20 7.12
CA SER A 71 -4.06 -25.45 6.40
C SER A 71 -2.90 -26.45 6.53
N GLY A 72 -1.90 -26.19 7.39
CA GLY A 72 -0.75 -27.06 7.64
C GLY A 72 0.26 -27.11 6.47
N LYS A 73 0.24 -26.13 5.55
CA LYS A 73 1.16 -26.08 4.42
C LYS A 73 2.45 -25.33 4.80
N ASN A 74 3.59 -26.00 4.70
CA ASN A 74 4.89 -25.45 5.10
C ASN A 74 5.54 -24.54 4.05
N LYS A 75 5.16 -24.63 2.77
CA LYS A 75 5.73 -23.80 1.70
C LYS A 75 4.99 -22.47 1.60
N LEU A 76 5.56 -21.42 2.20
CA LEU A 76 5.01 -20.06 2.19
C LEU A 76 5.48 -19.30 0.94
N PRO A 77 4.66 -18.41 0.39
CA PRO A 77 5.05 -17.57 -0.75
C PRO A 77 5.99 -16.45 -0.29
N ASN A 78 6.93 -16.09 -1.17
CA ASN A 78 7.81 -14.95 -0.97
C ASN A 78 7.18 -13.67 -1.52
N TYR A 79 7.42 -12.57 -0.83
CA TYR A 79 7.11 -11.23 -1.27
C TYR A 79 8.15 -10.74 -2.28
N VAL A 80 7.67 -10.11 -3.34
CA VAL A 80 8.48 -9.36 -4.29
C VAL A 80 7.78 -8.02 -4.51
N TYR A 81 8.47 -6.94 -4.17
CA TYR A 81 7.92 -5.58 -4.29
C TYR A 81 7.77 -5.18 -5.75
N LYS A 82 6.61 -4.64 -6.08
CA LYS A 82 6.33 -4.03 -7.39
C LYS A 82 6.06 -2.55 -7.18
N ASP A 83 6.93 -1.71 -7.70
CA ASP A 83 6.73 -0.26 -7.68
C ASP A 83 5.86 0.17 -8.87
N TYR A 84 4.70 0.73 -8.58
CA TYR A 84 3.78 1.28 -9.58
C TYR A 84 3.91 2.80 -9.73
N GLY A 85 4.91 3.38 -9.06
CA GLY A 85 5.15 4.81 -9.04
C GLY A 85 4.54 5.51 -7.83
N SER A 86 4.54 6.83 -7.87
CA SER A 86 3.98 7.68 -6.83
C SER A 86 3.18 8.83 -7.41
N LEU A 87 2.07 9.16 -6.76
CA LEU A 87 1.19 10.27 -7.10
C LEU A 87 1.03 11.16 -5.87
N VAL A 88 1.31 12.45 -6.03
CA VAL A 88 1.17 13.46 -4.99
C VAL A 88 0.12 14.47 -5.41
N ASN A 89 -0.91 14.64 -4.59
CA ASN A 89 -1.92 15.67 -4.81
C ASN A 89 -1.48 16.97 -4.13
N LEU A 90 -1.27 18.02 -4.91
CA LEU A 90 -0.91 19.36 -4.46
C LEU A 90 -2.14 20.24 -4.19
N GLY A 91 -3.25 19.64 -3.78
CA GLY A 91 -4.48 20.32 -3.45
C GLY A 91 -5.35 20.67 -4.66
N ARG A 92 -5.90 21.90 -4.69
CA ARG A 92 -6.85 22.31 -5.74
C ARG A 92 -6.21 22.54 -7.11
N TYR A 93 -4.91 22.72 -7.17
CA TYR A 93 -4.24 23.29 -8.36
C TYR A 93 -3.57 22.24 -9.25
N SER A 94 -2.95 21.20 -8.70
CA SER A 94 -2.33 20.17 -9.54
C SER A 94 -2.15 18.85 -8.80
N THR A 95 -2.03 17.78 -9.57
CA THR A 95 -1.56 16.47 -9.13
C THR A 95 -0.36 16.13 -9.98
N VAL A 96 0.73 15.73 -9.33
CA VAL A 96 1.99 15.38 -9.98
C VAL A 96 2.34 13.95 -9.58
N GLY A 97 2.82 13.18 -10.51
CA GLY A 97 3.22 11.81 -10.23
C GLY A 97 4.27 11.28 -11.17
N ASN A 98 4.93 10.25 -10.72
CA ASN A 98 5.85 9.46 -11.51
C ASN A 98 5.30 8.03 -11.63
N LEU A 99 5.01 7.60 -12.85
CA LEU A 99 4.58 6.24 -13.14
C LEU A 99 5.82 5.43 -13.45
N MET A 100 6.22 4.56 -12.51
CA MET A 100 7.42 3.74 -12.70
C MET A 100 7.13 2.47 -13.50
N GLY A 101 8.08 2.17 -14.33
CA GLY A 101 8.30 1.24 -15.40
C GLY A 101 7.82 -0.19 -15.35
N SER A 102 7.01 -0.66 -14.41
CA SER A 102 6.48 -2.02 -14.54
C SER A 102 5.40 -2.13 -15.65
N ILE A 103 4.87 -0.99 -16.12
CA ILE A 103 3.84 -0.95 -17.17
C ILE A 103 4.40 -0.43 -18.50
N LEU A 104 5.40 0.45 -18.49
CA LEU A 104 5.88 1.18 -19.68
C LEU A 104 7.40 1.09 -19.94
N GLY A 105 8.16 0.31 -19.15
CA GLY A 105 9.60 0.11 -19.34
C GLY A 105 10.49 1.34 -19.02
N GLY A 106 9.93 2.40 -18.41
CA GLY A 106 10.65 3.63 -18.02
C GLY A 106 9.88 4.45 -17.01
N SER A 107 10.46 5.54 -16.50
CA SER A 107 9.76 6.48 -15.66
C SER A 107 9.07 7.54 -16.54
N MET A 108 7.74 7.71 -16.37
CA MET A 108 6.97 8.74 -17.06
C MET A 108 6.42 9.73 -16.04
N PHE A 109 6.77 11.00 -16.21
CA PHE A 109 6.24 12.08 -15.39
C PHE A 109 4.84 12.45 -15.90
N ILE A 110 3.86 12.48 -14.99
CA ILE A 110 2.46 12.78 -15.30
C ILE A 110 2.02 13.94 -14.43
N GLU A 111 1.37 14.93 -15.06
CA GLU A 111 0.81 16.08 -14.35
C GLU A 111 -0.60 16.43 -14.83
N GLY A 112 -1.26 17.33 -14.08
CA GLY A 112 -2.54 17.91 -14.45
C GLY A 112 -3.73 16.96 -14.32
N LEU A 113 -4.67 17.02 -15.27
CA LEU A 113 -5.95 16.30 -15.19
C LEU A 113 -5.77 14.77 -15.19
N ILE A 114 -4.83 14.26 -15.97
CA ILE A 114 -4.55 12.81 -16.06
C ILE A 114 -4.05 12.29 -14.72
N ALA A 115 -3.06 12.96 -14.12
CA ALA A 115 -2.55 12.60 -12.81
C ALA A 115 -3.65 12.67 -11.72
N LYS A 116 -4.53 13.66 -11.80
CA LYS A 116 -5.69 13.80 -10.91
C LYS A 116 -6.69 12.65 -11.06
N MET A 117 -7.00 12.24 -12.28
CA MET A 117 -7.87 11.09 -12.53
C MET A 117 -7.25 9.79 -12.02
N MET A 118 -5.96 9.59 -12.24
CA MET A 118 -5.23 8.42 -11.72
C MET A 118 -5.20 8.40 -10.20
N TYR A 119 -4.96 9.54 -9.55
CA TYR A 119 -5.03 9.66 -8.09
C TYR A 119 -6.42 9.29 -7.55
N LEU A 120 -7.48 9.81 -8.17
CA LEU A 120 -8.86 9.50 -7.77
C LEU A 120 -9.19 8.01 -7.97
N SER A 121 -8.75 7.40 -9.08
CA SER A 121 -8.97 5.98 -9.34
C SER A 121 -8.22 5.10 -8.33
N LEU A 122 -6.98 5.44 -8.00
CA LEU A 122 -6.19 4.76 -6.98
C LEU A 122 -6.85 4.86 -5.60
N TYR A 123 -7.34 6.05 -5.25
CA TYR A 123 -8.07 6.28 -4.00
C TYR A 123 -9.35 5.42 -3.93
N GLN A 124 -10.14 5.38 -5.01
CA GLN A 124 -11.34 4.54 -5.08
C GLN A 124 -11.00 3.05 -4.98
N MET A 125 -9.92 2.60 -5.60
CA MET A 125 -9.46 1.22 -5.51
C MET A 125 -9.12 0.82 -4.05
N HIS A 126 -8.49 1.71 -3.28
CA HIS A 126 -8.24 1.46 -1.86
C HIS A 126 -9.53 1.42 -1.04
N LEU A 127 -10.51 2.28 -1.33
CA LEU A 127 -11.82 2.23 -0.68
C LEU A 127 -12.57 0.93 -0.99
N VAL A 128 -12.50 0.44 -2.22
CA VAL A 128 -13.08 -0.86 -2.60
C VAL A 128 -12.41 -2.00 -1.83
N ALA A 129 -11.10 -1.96 -1.67
CA ALA A 129 -10.36 -2.98 -0.90
C ALA A 129 -10.75 -3.00 0.59
N LEU A 130 -11.09 -1.84 1.18
CA LEU A 130 -11.46 -1.72 2.60
C LEU A 130 -12.94 -1.97 2.86
N HIS A 131 -13.83 -1.50 1.99
CA HIS A 131 -15.27 -1.45 2.23
C HIS A 131 -16.09 -2.35 1.30
N GLY A 132 -15.45 -2.95 0.29
CA GLY A 132 -16.10 -3.69 -0.78
C GLY A 132 -16.67 -2.79 -1.87
N PHE A 133 -16.96 -3.39 -3.03
CA PHE A 133 -17.40 -2.67 -4.24
C PHE A 133 -18.73 -1.96 -4.05
N SER A 134 -19.73 -2.64 -3.51
CA SER A 134 -21.10 -2.10 -3.35
C SER A 134 -21.11 -0.85 -2.46
N SER A 135 -20.48 -0.93 -1.29
CA SER A 135 -20.42 0.19 -0.34
C SER A 135 -19.67 1.40 -0.92
N THR A 136 -18.60 1.16 -1.65
CA THR A 136 -17.82 2.23 -2.30
C THR A 136 -18.62 2.88 -3.43
N LEU A 137 -19.35 2.10 -4.21
CA LEU A 137 -20.23 2.62 -5.28
C LEU A 137 -21.31 3.53 -4.71
N PHE A 138 -22.03 3.09 -3.65
CA PHE A 138 -23.05 3.92 -3.00
C PHE A 138 -22.48 5.22 -2.45
N ARG A 139 -21.30 5.18 -1.81
CA ARG A 139 -20.62 6.40 -1.33
C ARG A 139 -20.24 7.34 -2.47
N PHE A 140 -19.75 6.81 -3.57
CA PHE A 140 -19.40 7.61 -4.75
C PHE A 140 -20.63 8.28 -5.37
N LEU A 141 -21.71 7.56 -5.55
CA LEU A 141 -22.99 8.11 -6.06
C LEU A 141 -23.57 9.15 -5.10
N GLY A 142 -23.56 8.90 -3.79
CA GLY A 142 -23.99 9.85 -2.77
C GLY A 142 -23.19 11.15 -2.81
N LYS A 143 -21.87 11.05 -3.01
CA LYS A 143 -21.01 12.24 -3.15
C LYS A 143 -21.30 13.05 -4.41
N LEU A 144 -21.60 12.39 -5.53
CA LEU A 144 -21.98 13.07 -6.78
C LEU A 144 -23.29 13.85 -6.64
N VAL A 145 -24.27 13.30 -5.92
CA VAL A 145 -25.55 13.97 -5.63
C VAL A 145 -25.33 15.13 -4.65
N SER A 146 -24.58 14.91 -3.57
CA SER A 146 -24.31 15.93 -2.54
C SER A 146 -23.53 17.12 -3.07
N GLN A 147 -22.56 16.91 -3.97
CA GLN A 147 -21.79 18.02 -4.57
C GLN A 147 -22.61 18.98 -5.41
N ARG A 148 -23.79 18.56 -5.88
CA ARG A 148 -24.75 19.43 -6.59
C ARG A 148 -25.59 20.31 -5.65
N THR A 149 -25.65 19.93 -4.37
CA THR A 149 -26.52 20.61 -3.37
C THR A 149 -25.73 21.50 -2.39
N GLU A 150 -24.40 21.45 -2.40
CA GLU A 150 -23.59 22.35 -1.56
C GLU A 150 -23.65 23.78 -2.12
N THR A 151 -24.49 24.60 -1.49
CA THR A 151 -24.47 26.06 -1.67
C THR A 151 -23.12 26.58 -1.20
N ARG A 152 -22.33 27.16 -2.12
CA ARG A 152 -21.10 27.87 -1.79
C ARG A 152 -21.45 29.13 -0.95
N VAL A 153 -21.46 29.00 0.35
CA VAL A 153 -21.49 30.15 1.24
C VAL A 153 -20.17 30.89 1.10
N LYS A 154 -20.18 32.02 0.41
CA LYS A 154 -19.09 32.99 0.45
C LYS A 154 -19.20 33.73 1.77
N LEU A 155 -18.32 33.40 2.72
CA LEU A 155 -18.06 34.27 3.88
C LEU A 155 -17.22 35.46 3.40
N HIS A 156 -17.78 36.67 3.49
CA HIS A 156 -17.07 37.90 3.31
C HIS A 156 -16.34 38.27 4.60
#